data_7aafe2e9265c260beb8de86d860f902b
#
_entry.id   7aafe2e9265c260beb8de86d860f902b
#
_cell.length_a   1.000
_cell.length_b   1.000
_cell.length_c   1.000
_cell.angle_alpha   90.00
_cell.angle_beta   90.00
_cell.angle_gamma   90.00
#
_symmetry.space_group_name_H-M   'P 1'
#
loop_
_entity.id
_entity.type
_entity.pdbx_description
1 polymer ?
#
loop_
_entity_poly.entity_id
_entity_poly.type
_entity_poly.pdbx_seq_one_letter_code
_entity_poly.pdbx_strand_id
1 'polypeptide(L)'
;MQTMIFDIDLAGHHMEYLHHIYAGALRNKEEKYIFYLPLEFQDKKRLYEWESSDNVEFRYFSQQEIHTCTCSNIYLNAWRTSILLKKKVAETKCDRVLLISFVELMLFIVLLLPSKVRVSGIIYRIYLYDCQKMGL
;
A
#
# COMPACT_ATOMS: atom_id res chain seq x y z
N MET A 1 2.61 18.27 3.17
CA MET A 1 3.09 16.90 3.39
C MET A 1 2.48 15.96 2.36
N GLN A 2 3.23 15.01 1.89
CA GLN A 2 2.80 14.10 0.84
C GLN A 2 2.83 12.66 1.35
N THR A 3 1.70 11.97 1.23
CA THR A 3 1.52 10.60 1.70
C THR A 3 1.26 9.68 0.51
N MET A 4 1.99 8.58 0.44
CA MET A 4 1.76 7.53 -0.55
C MET A 4 1.02 6.36 0.09
N ILE A 5 -0.08 5.96 -0.52
CA ILE A 5 -0.80 4.74 -0.14
C ILE A 5 -0.34 3.65 -1.11
N PHE A 6 0.27 2.61 -0.57
CA PHE A 6 0.92 1.57 -1.35
C PHE A 6 0.22 0.23 -1.13
N ASP A 7 -0.27 -0.36 -2.20
CA ASP A 7 -0.89 -1.67 -2.17
C ASP A 7 -0.72 -2.36 -3.52
N ILE A 8 -0.13 -3.55 -3.53
CA ILE A 8 0.08 -4.34 -4.75
C ILE A 8 -0.97 -5.43 -4.94
N ASP A 9 -1.87 -5.62 -3.98
CA ASP A 9 -2.89 -6.66 -4.02
C ASP A 9 -4.22 -6.09 -3.56
N LEU A 10 -5.25 -6.20 -4.40
CA LEU A 10 -6.59 -5.70 -4.10
C LEU A 10 -7.53 -6.77 -3.58
N ALA A 11 -7.02 -7.96 -3.25
CA ALA A 11 -7.83 -9.06 -2.74
C ALA A 11 -8.35 -8.81 -1.31
N GLY A 12 -9.41 -9.50 -0.94
CA GLY A 12 -9.97 -9.45 0.40
C GLY A 12 -10.53 -8.10 0.78
N HIS A 13 -10.19 -7.64 1.98
CA HIS A 13 -10.72 -6.39 2.55
C HIS A 13 -9.93 -5.14 2.12
N HIS A 14 -8.97 -5.26 1.22
CA HIS A 14 -8.15 -4.13 0.78
C HIS A 14 -9.00 -2.98 0.22
N MET A 15 -10.03 -3.29 -0.56
CA MET A 15 -10.91 -2.26 -1.14
C MET A 15 -11.67 -1.48 -0.07
N GLU A 16 -12.07 -2.13 1.02
CA GLU A 16 -12.75 -1.45 2.13
C GLU A 16 -11.83 -0.43 2.81
N TYR A 17 -10.59 -0.84 3.09
CA TYR A 17 -9.61 0.06 3.68
C TYR A 17 -9.27 1.21 2.75
N LEU A 18 -9.09 0.93 1.47
CA LEU A 18 -8.81 1.96 0.47
C LEU A 18 -9.96 2.97 0.37
N HIS A 19 -11.19 2.50 0.46
CA HIS A 19 -12.36 3.36 0.43
C HIS A 19 -12.36 4.35 1.59
N HIS A 20 -12.10 3.89 2.79
CA HIS A 20 -12.01 4.75 3.98
C HIS A 20 -10.87 5.75 3.89
N ILE A 21 -9.72 5.31 3.41
CA ILE A 21 -8.55 6.17 3.23
C ILE A 21 -8.84 7.24 2.17
N TYR A 22 -9.45 6.86 1.06
CA TYR A 22 -9.82 7.78 0.00
C TYR A 22 -10.80 8.85 0.50
N ALA A 23 -11.84 8.45 1.24
CA ALA A 23 -12.78 9.39 1.82
C ALA A 23 -12.11 10.37 2.77
N GLY A 24 -11.18 9.89 3.60
CA GLY A 24 -10.40 10.73 4.49
C GLY A 24 -9.47 11.69 3.74
N ALA A 25 -8.85 11.21 2.67
CA ALA A 25 -7.96 12.02 1.85
C ALA A 25 -8.71 13.18 1.17
N LEU A 26 -9.91 12.91 0.65
CA LEU A 26 -10.73 13.96 0.04
C LEU A 26 -11.09 15.08 1.01
N ARG A 27 -11.24 14.75 2.30
CA ARG A 27 -11.57 15.74 3.33
C ARG A 27 -10.36 16.55 3.79
N ASN A 28 -9.16 16.01 3.67
CA ASN A 28 -7.93 16.65 4.13
C ASN A 28 -7.19 17.32 2.97
N LYS A 29 -7.73 18.42 2.51
CA LYS A 29 -7.23 19.11 1.31
C LYS A 29 -5.87 19.80 1.49
N GLU A 30 -5.38 19.92 2.71
CA GLU A 30 -4.09 20.52 3.00
C GLU A 30 -2.93 19.58 2.70
N GLU A 31 -3.17 18.28 2.64
CA GLU A 31 -2.17 17.27 2.36
C GLU A 31 -2.39 16.65 1.00
N LYS A 32 -1.31 16.18 0.38
CA LYS A 32 -1.35 15.46 -0.89
C LYS A 32 -1.26 13.96 -0.65
N TYR A 33 -2.06 13.23 -1.41
CA TYR A 33 -2.12 11.77 -1.34
C TYR A 33 -1.90 11.17 -2.72
N ILE A 34 -1.00 10.19 -2.80
CA ILE A 34 -0.76 9.42 -4.00
C ILE A 34 -1.14 7.96 -3.70
N PHE A 35 -2.13 7.46 -4.44
CA PHE A 35 -2.54 6.05 -4.36
C PHE A 35 -1.78 5.27 -5.43
N TYR A 36 -0.82 4.47 -4.99
CA TYR A 36 -0.05 3.60 -5.88
C TYR A 36 -0.63 2.19 -5.80
N LEU A 37 -1.32 1.78 -6.84
CA LEU A 37 -2.18 0.60 -6.85
C LEU A 37 -1.95 -0.26 -8.09
N PRO A 38 -2.40 -1.53 -8.10
CA PRO A 38 -2.32 -2.37 -9.29
C PRO A 38 -3.13 -1.78 -10.45
N LEU A 39 -2.68 -2.06 -11.66
CA LEU A 39 -3.32 -1.54 -12.88
C LEU A 39 -4.79 -1.94 -12.99
N GLU A 40 -5.16 -3.12 -12.49
CA GLU A 40 -6.56 -3.58 -12.48
C GLU A 40 -7.50 -2.68 -11.70
N PHE A 41 -6.96 -1.83 -10.83
CA PHE A 41 -7.76 -0.88 -10.05
C PHE A 41 -8.45 0.16 -10.94
N GLN A 42 -7.96 0.40 -12.15
CA GLN A 42 -8.59 1.35 -13.07
C GLN A 42 -10.06 1.00 -13.34
N ASP A 43 -10.36 -0.29 -13.48
CA ASP A 43 -11.73 -0.74 -13.70
C ASP A 43 -12.58 -0.59 -12.43
N LYS A 44 -11.99 -0.94 -11.27
CA LYS A 44 -12.66 -0.79 -9.97
C LYS A 44 -12.91 0.67 -9.65
N LYS A 45 -12.00 1.55 -10.00
CA LYS A 45 -12.13 2.98 -9.82
C LYS A 45 -13.38 3.52 -10.49
N ARG A 46 -13.68 3.06 -11.71
CA ARG A 46 -14.90 3.44 -12.43
C ARG A 46 -16.16 2.96 -11.71
N LEU A 47 -16.14 1.74 -11.20
CA LEU A 47 -17.27 1.17 -10.48
C LEU A 47 -17.60 1.93 -9.19
N TYR A 48 -16.56 2.39 -8.48
CA TYR A 48 -16.74 3.13 -7.23
C TYR A 48 -16.82 4.64 -7.43
N GLU A 49 -16.70 5.10 -8.66
CA GLU A 49 -16.75 6.53 -9.02
C GLU A 49 -15.69 7.37 -8.31
N TRP A 50 -14.51 6.76 -8.06
CA TRP A 50 -13.40 7.50 -7.48
C TRP A 50 -12.67 8.30 -8.56
N GLU A 51 -12.37 9.54 -8.27
CA GLU A 51 -11.72 10.45 -9.20
C GLU A 51 -10.50 11.11 -8.57
N SER A 52 -9.56 11.50 -9.41
CA SER A 52 -8.45 12.34 -8.98
C SER A 52 -8.95 13.74 -8.63
N SER A 53 -8.31 14.37 -7.67
CA SER A 53 -8.62 15.73 -7.26
C SER A 53 -7.33 16.51 -7.11
N ASP A 54 -7.40 17.77 -6.68
CA ASP A 54 -6.22 18.61 -6.50
C ASP A 54 -5.22 18.03 -5.50
N ASN A 55 -5.71 17.25 -4.53
CA ASN A 55 -4.89 16.65 -3.49
C ASN A 55 -4.82 15.12 -3.53
N VAL A 56 -5.49 14.48 -4.48
CA VAL A 56 -5.50 13.02 -4.61
C VAL A 56 -5.11 12.62 -6.04
N GLU A 57 -4.06 11.82 -6.15
CA GLU A 57 -3.56 11.32 -7.42
C GLU A 57 -3.53 9.79 -7.38
N PHE A 58 -3.87 9.16 -8.49
CA PHE A 58 -3.77 7.70 -8.65
C PHE A 58 -2.65 7.36 -9.61
N ARG A 59 -1.73 6.50 -9.19
CA ARG A 59 -0.70 5.93 -10.04
C ARG A 59 -0.78 4.43 -9.99
N TYR A 60 -0.32 3.77 -11.03
CA TYR A 60 -0.48 2.33 -11.17
C TYR A 60 0.87 1.65 -11.41
N PHE A 61 1.03 0.47 -10.81
CA PHE A 61 2.16 -0.40 -11.08
C PHE A 61 2.00 -1.01 -12.48
N SER A 62 3.13 -1.20 -13.17
CA SER A 62 3.12 -1.95 -14.42
C SER A 62 2.85 -3.43 -14.14
N GLN A 63 2.39 -4.16 -15.15
CA GLN A 63 2.20 -5.61 -15.03
C GLN A 63 3.50 -6.33 -14.71
N GLN A 64 4.62 -5.86 -15.25
CA GLN A 64 5.93 -6.42 -14.98
C GLN A 64 6.33 -6.23 -13.51
N GLU A 65 6.07 -5.05 -12.95
CA GLU A 65 6.32 -4.78 -11.53
C GLU A 65 5.52 -5.70 -10.63
N ILE A 66 4.24 -5.88 -10.91
CA ILE A 66 3.37 -6.78 -10.16
C ILE A 66 3.85 -8.23 -10.28
N HIS A 67 4.19 -8.67 -11.49
CA HIS A 67 4.68 -10.03 -11.73
C HIS A 67 5.97 -10.31 -10.95
N THR A 68 6.89 -9.35 -10.91
CA THR A 68 8.14 -9.48 -10.15
C THR A 68 7.89 -9.68 -8.66
N CYS A 69 6.83 -9.09 -8.12
CA CYS A 69 6.47 -9.18 -6.71
C CYS A 69 5.52 -10.34 -6.40
N THR A 70 5.22 -11.21 -7.37
CA THR A 70 4.28 -12.32 -7.21
C THR A 70 5.00 -13.63 -7.45
N CYS A 71 5.66 -14.16 -6.43
CA CYS A 71 6.27 -15.48 -6.50
C CYS A 71 5.82 -16.33 -5.31
N SER A 72 6.12 -17.62 -5.36
CA SER A 72 5.67 -18.59 -4.33
C SER A 72 6.41 -18.43 -2.99
N ASN A 73 7.60 -17.83 -3.00
CA ASN A 73 8.39 -17.64 -1.79
C ASN A 73 7.99 -16.32 -1.11
N ILE A 74 7.44 -16.40 0.09
CA ILE A 74 6.94 -15.25 0.85
C ILE A 74 8.08 -14.25 1.14
N TYR A 75 9.23 -14.73 1.51
CA TYR A 75 10.37 -13.86 1.86
C TYR A 75 10.92 -13.13 0.63
N LEU A 76 11.00 -13.83 -0.49
CA LEU A 76 11.45 -13.23 -1.74
C LEU A 76 10.44 -12.19 -2.24
N ASN A 77 9.16 -12.47 -2.12
CA ASN A 77 8.11 -11.50 -2.43
C ASN A 77 8.22 -10.26 -1.56
N ALA A 78 8.40 -10.44 -0.25
CA ALA A 78 8.55 -9.34 0.68
C ALA A 78 9.77 -8.48 0.33
N TRP A 79 10.88 -9.12 -0.01
CA TRP A 79 12.11 -8.42 -0.42
C TRP A 79 11.88 -7.61 -1.70
N ARG A 80 11.34 -8.23 -2.74
CA ARG A 80 11.07 -7.58 -4.02
C ARG A 80 10.06 -6.44 -3.88
N THR A 81 9.02 -6.65 -3.08
CA THR A 81 8.03 -5.61 -2.81
C THR A 81 8.65 -4.45 -2.05
N SER A 82 9.55 -4.72 -1.12
CA SER A 82 10.26 -3.67 -0.40
C SER A 82 11.18 -2.85 -1.30
N ILE A 83 11.84 -3.50 -2.26
CA ILE A 83 12.63 -2.79 -3.27
C ILE A 83 11.74 -1.91 -4.14
N LEU A 84 10.60 -2.42 -4.55
CA LEU A 84 9.62 -1.64 -5.33
C LEU A 84 9.11 -0.45 -4.52
N LEU A 85 8.80 -0.66 -3.25
CA LEU A 85 8.38 0.41 -2.34
C LEU A 85 9.45 1.50 -2.25
N LYS A 86 10.70 1.12 -2.06
CA LYS A 86 11.82 2.07 -2.01
C LYS A 86 11.90 2.89 -3.29
N LYS A 87 11.78 2.24 -4.45
CA LYS A 87 11.79 2.90 -5.75
C LYS A 87 10.65 3.93 -5.86
N LYS A 88 9.45 3.55 -5.44
CA LYS A 88 8.28 4.43 -5.53
C LYS A 88 8.36 5.58 -4.52
N VAL A 89 8.92 5.35 -3.35
CA VAL A 89 9.18 6.41 -2.37
C VAL A 89 10.13 7.46 -2.95
N ALA A 90 11.21 7.02 -3.59
CA ALA A 90 12.17 7.91 -4.23
C ALA A 90 11.54 8.68 -5.40
N GLU A 91 10.71 8.00 -6.20
CA GLU A 91 10.03 8.59 -7.36
C GLU A 91 9.00 9.63 -6.96
N THR A 92 8.20 9.36 -5.93
CA THR A 92 7.14 10.26 -5.48
C THR A 92 7.63 11.33 -4.51
N LYS A 93 8.80 11.14 -3.91
CA LYS A 93 9.35 12.04 -2.89
C LYS A 93 8.39 12.25 -1.72
N CYS A 94 7.68 11.19 -1.33
CA CYS A 94 6.71 11.26 -0.25
C CYS A 94 7.39 11.33 1.12
N ASP A 95 6.68 11.91 2.09
CA ASP A 95 7.12 12.03 3.48
C ASP A 95 6.60 10.89 4.34
N ARG A 96 5.46 10.31 3.93
CA ARG A 96 4.81 9.20 4.60
C ARG A 96 4.41 8.12 3.61
N VAL A 97 4.41 6.90 4.09
CA VAL A 97 3.88 5.75 3.36
C VAL A 97 2.87 5.04 4.25
N LEU A 98 1.69 4.76 3.69
CA LEU A 98 0.70 3.91 4.33
C LEU A 98 0.61 2.61 3.55
N LEU A 99 0.91 1.49 4.23
CA LEU A 99 0.88 0.16 3.65
C LEU A 99 -0.43 -0.52 4.02
N ILE A 100 -1.15 -1.01 3.03
CA ILE A 100 -2.41 -1.73 3.27
C ILE A 100 -2.12 -3.13 3.78
N SER A 101 -1.01 -3.74 3.36
CA SER A 101 -0.55 -5.03 3.89
C SER A 101 0.88 -4.86 4.40
N PHE A 102 1.05 -4.83 5.71
CA PHE A 102 2.31 -4.44 6.35
C PHE A 102 3.16 -5.62 6.82
N VAL A 103 2.52 -6.71 7.22
CA VAL A 103 3.19 -7.81 7.93
C VAL A 103 4.39 -8.38 7.18
N GLU A 104 4.23 -8.64 5.91
CA GLU A 104 5.26 -9.28 5.08
C GLU A 104 6.44 -8.35 4.81
N LEU A 105 6.19 -7.03 4.76
CA LEU A 105 7.20 -6.03 4.45
C LEU A 105 8.01 -5.60 5.67
N MET A 106 7.53 -5.91 6.87
CA MET A 106 8.08 -5.39 8.13
C MET A 106 9.56 -5.73 8.32
N LEU A 107 10.00 -6.89 7.85
CA LEU A 107 11.37 -7.35 8.01
C LEU A 107 12.40 -6.51 7.22
N PHE A 108 11.98 -5.90 6.12
CA PHE A 108 12.90 -5.25 5.19
C PHE A 108 12.78 -3.74 5.14
N ILE A 109 11.69 -3.19 5.63
CA ILE A 109 11.41 -1.74 5.55
C ILE A 109 12.47 -0.92 6.27
N VAL A 110 12.88 -1.35 7.45
CA VAL A 110 13.88 -0.65 8.26
C VAL A 110 15.22 -0.55 7.52
N LEU A 111 15.55 -1.56 6.71
CA LEU A 111 16.82 -1.62 5.98
C LEU A 111 16.81 -0.81 4.69
N LEU A 112 15.65 -0.65 4.07
CA LEU A 112 15.56 -0.12 2.71
C LEU A 112 15.07 1.31 2.63
N LEU A 113 14.23 1.75 3.56
CA LEU A 113 13.66 3.11 3.50
C LEU A 113 14.50 4.12 4.27
N PRO A 114 14.58 5.37 3.77
CA PRO A 114 15.24 6.45 4.51
C PRO A 114 14.56 6.69 5.86
N SER A 115 15.34 6.98 6.88
CA SER A 115 14.83 7.21 8.24
C SER A 115 13.86 8.40 8.34
N LYS A 116 13.94 9.35 7.41
CA LYS A 116 13.06 10.52 7.36
C LYS A 116 11.65 10.22 6.87
N VAL A 117 11.44 9.06 6.24
CA VAL A 117 10.13 8.65 5.73
C VAL A 117 9.39 7.91 6.83
N ARG A 118 8.19 8.36 7.15
CA ARG A 118 7.34 7.73 8.15
C ARG A 118 6.53 6.61 7.49
N VAL A 119 6.53 5.44 8.10
CA VAL A 119 5.80 4.28 7.59
C VAL A 119 4.73 3.88 8.58
N SER A 120 3.51 3.73 8.09
CA SER A 120 2.37 3.19 8.83
C SER A 120 1.77 2.03 8.04
N GLY A 121 1.10 1.13 8.71
CA GLY A 121 0.52 -0.02 8.04
C GLY A 121 -0.68 -0.57 8.76
N ILE A 122 -1.49 -1.32 8.02
CA ILE A 122 -2.65 -2.03 8.55
C ILE A 122 -2.20 -3.46 8.82
N ILE A 123 -2.30 -3.88 10.08
CA ILE A 123 -1.96 -5.24 10.50
C ILE A 123 -3.25 -6.03 10.65
N TYR A 124 -3.38 -7.09 9.87
CA TYR A 124 -4.53 -7.98 9.95
C TYR A 124 -4.42 -8.85 11.21
N ARG A 125 -5.55 -9.20 11.80
CA ARG A 125 -5.63 -9.94 13.05
C ARG A 125 -5.34 -11.44 12.94
N ILE A 126 -4.62 -11.86 11.92
CA ILE A 126 -4.32 -13.26 11.68
C ILE A 126 -3.68 -13.92 12.89
N TYR A 127 -2.74 -13.25 13.52
CA TYR A 127 -2.03 -13.81 14.68
C TYR A 127 -2.92 -14.01 15.88
N LEU A 128 -3.79 -13.04 16.18
CA LEU A 128 -4.74 -13.17 17.27
C LEU A 128 -5.75 -14.28 17.01
N TYR A 129 -6.17 -14.40 15.77
CA TYR A 129 -7.08 -15.45 15.34
C TYR A 129 -6.46 -16.84 15.51
N ASP A 130 -5.22 -17.00 15.10
CA ASP A 130 -4.49 -18.25 15.22
C ASP A 130 -4.24 -18.61 16.67
N CYS A 131 -3.92 -17.64 17.53
CA CYS A 131 -3.79 -17.85 18.96
C CYS A 131 -5.08 -18.36 19.58
N GLN A 132 -6.21 -17.82 19.17
CA GLN A 132 -7.52 -18.28 19.63
C GLN A 132 -7.81 -19.72 19.19
N LYS A 133 -7.48 -20.06 17.95
CA LYS A 133 -7.63 -21.42 17.44
C LYS A 133 -6.78 -22.42 18.22
N MET A 134 -5.62 -22.00 18.67
CA MET A 134 -4.72 -22.84 19.45
C MET A 134 -5.11 -22.94 20.93
N GLY A 135 -6.19 -22.26 21.34
CA GLY A 135 -6.65 -22.28 22.71
C GLY A 135 -5.81 -21.42 23.65
N LEU A 136 -5.06 -20.52 23.09
CA LEU A 136 -4.22 -19.58 23.84
C LEU A 136 -4.97 -18.24 24.13
#